data_1ef493d610f06ea2fb5f4ec4960b79ac
#
_entry.id   1ef493d610f06ea2fb5f4ec4960b79ac
#
_cell.length_a   1.000
_cell.length_b   1.000
_cell.length_c   1.000
_cell.angle_alpha   90.00
_cell.angle_beta   90.00
_cell.angle_gamma   90.00
#
_symmetry.space_group_name_H-M   'P 1'
#
loop_
_entity.id
_entity.type
_entity.pdbx_description
1 polymer ?
#
loop_
_entity_poly.entity_id
_entity_poly.type
_entity_poly.pdbx_seq_one_letter_code
_entity_poly.pdbx_strand_id
1 'polypeptide(L)'
;EVGGTGLLGLGARGLGELAAACHRLAAWATWGESLAAACLTGCTELSAHPGQWGPNGQVSPVVGYEERRFNTTCLLSARLGISRTRAGQMVDHGNALMNTGFSPVEAMERSGVLDSAKASLVTRRLEDVPVPVALEVQEKVLPQAPRRTVSQVGRDLDRALMEIDPDGHDERAQANVSRRCVSRPRPAGEGLCQVRL
;
A
#
# COMPACT_ATOMS: atom_id res chain seq x y z
N GLU A 1 26.26 -15.41 -18.36
CA GLU A 1 25.10 -16.33 -18.35
C GLU A 1 24.94 -16.95 -16.97
N VAL A 2 24.02 -16.42 -16.18
CA VAL A 2 23.52 -17.13 -15.00
C VAL A 2 22.53 -18.17 -15.51
N GLY A 3 23.06 -19.22 -16.15
CA GLY A 3 22.27 -20.30 -16.67
C GLY A 3 21.66 -21.15 -15.54
N GLY A 4 20.44 -21.67 -15.76
CA GLY A 4 19.74 -22.52 -14.78
C GLY A 4 20.57 -23.71 -14.24
N THR A 5 21.59 -24.16 -14.95
CA THR A 5 22.55 -25.19 -14.53
C THR A 5 23.39 -24.78 -13.31
N GLY A 6 23.80 -23.52 -13.17
CA GLY A 6 24.54 -23.03 -12.00
C GLY A 6 23.66 -22.98 -10.75
N LEU A 7 22.36 -22.64 -10.89
CA LEU A 7 21.40 -22.61 -9.78
C LEU A 7 21.08 -24.02 -9.26
N LEU A 8 20.96 -25.02 -10.15
CA LEU A 8 20.68 -26.40 -9.75
C LEU A 8 21.78 -27.01 -8.84
N GLY A 9 23.02 -26.49 -8.93
CA GLY A 9 24.11 -26.90 -8.03
C GLY A 9 23.90 -26.50 -6.57
N LEU A 10 22.99 -25.60 -6.24
CA LEU A 10 22.68 -25.18 -4.86
C LEU A 10 21.87 -26.22 -4.09
N GLY A 11 21.24 -27.17 -4.75
CA GLY A 11 20.30 -28.11 -4.15
C GLY A 11 19.04 -27.43 -3.58
N ALA A 12 18.08 -28.22 -3.09
CA ALA A 12 16.77 -27.73 -2.64
C ALA A 12 16.87 -26.69 -1.50
N ARG A 13 17.77 -26.93 -0.52
CA ARG A 13 17.96 -26.00 0.61
C ARG A 13 18.52 -24.67 0.14
N GLY A 14 19.58 -24.66 -0.68
CA GLY A 14 20.20 -23.44 -1.18
C GLY A 14 19.27 -22.64 -2.08
N LEU A 15 18.47 -23.31 -2.91
CA LEU A 15 17.43 -22.65 -3.72
C LEU A 15 16.32 -22.03 -2.85
N GLY A 16 15.92 -22.72 -1.79
CA GLY A 16 14.95 -22.17 -0.83
C GLY A 16 15.45 -20.91 -0.13
N GLU A 17 16.71 -20.91 0.33
CA GLU A 17 17.34 -19.73 0.96
C GLU A 17 17.51 -18.58 -0.04
N LEU A 18 17.88 -18.87 -1.28
CA LEU A 18 17.97 -17.85 -2.33
C LEU A 18 16.59 -17.22 -2.62
N ALA A 19 15.55 -18.05 -2.75
CA ALA A 19 14.19 -17.57 -2.96
C ALA A 19 13.73 -16.68 -1.80
N ALA A 20 13.99 -17.08 -0.56
CA ALA A 20 13.68 -16.28 0.63
C ALA A 20 14.47 -14.97 0.67
N ALA A 21 15.73 -14.96 0.26
CA ALA A 21 16.54 -13.74 0.17
C ALA A 21 16.00 -12.77 -0.89
N CYS A 22 15.65 -13.29 -2.08
CA CYS A 22 15.03 -12.48 -3.14
C CYS A 22 13.68 -11.91 -2.68
N HIS A 23 12.88 -12.69 -1.95
CA HIS A 23 11.60 -12.22 -1.42
C HIS A 23 11.78 -11.06 -0.42
N ARG A 24 12.76 -11.15 0.48
CA ARG A 24 13.10 -10.03 1.40
C ARG A 24 13.58 -8.79 0.65
N LEU A 25 14.41 -8.97 -0.37
CA LEU A 25 14.88 -7.87 -1.21
C LEU A 25 13.72 -7.20 -1.96
N ALA A 26 12.78 -7.98 -2.48
CA ALA A 26 11.58 -7.46 -3.15
C ALA A 26 10.71 -6.63 -2.18
N ALA A 27 10.52 -7.08 -0.94
CA ALA A 27 9.80 -6.33 0.09
C ALA A 27 10.50 -4.99 0.39
N TRP A 28 11.81 -5.00 0.60
CA TRP A 28 12.60 -3.79 0.80
C TRP A 28 12.52 -2.83 -0.39
N ALA A 29 12.61 -3.34 -1.61
CA ALA A 29 12.50 -2.52 -2.83
C ALA A 29 11.11 -1.86 -2.93
N THR A 30 10.02 -2.61 -2.67
CA THR A 30 8.66 -2.08 -2.69
C THR A 30 8.40 -1.06 -1.58
N TRP A 31 8.99 -1.25 -0.40
CA TRP A 31 9.02 -0.26 0.68
C TRP A 31 9.65 1.06 0.17
N GLY A 32 10.84 1.00 -0.44
CA GLY A 32 11.53 2.18 -0.98
C GLY A 32 10.76 2.87 -2.10
N GLU A 33 10.16 2.11 -3.02
CA GLU A 33 9.27 2.65 -4.07
C GLU A 33 8.08 3.40 -3.47
N SER A 34 7.44 2.84 -2.45
CA SER A 34 6.27 3.45 -1.81
C SER A 34 6.63 4.74 -1.09
N LEU A 35 7.75 4.77 -0.36
CA LEU A 35 8.23 6.01 0.27
C LEU A 35 8.59 7.08 -0.76
N ALA A 36 9.29 6.72 -1.83
CA ALA A 36 9.62 7.65 -2.91
C ALA A 36 8.35 8.21 -3.56
N ALA A 37 7.34 7.35 -3.79
CA ALA A 37 6.05 7.75 -4.34
C ALA A 37 5.30 8.73 -3.41
N ALA A 38 5.32 8.50 -2.11
CA ALA A 38 4.73 9.41 -1.13
C ALA A 38 5.47 10.74 -1.09
N CYS A 39 6.81 10.73 -1.06
CA CYS A 39 7.64 11.94 -1.06
C CYS A 39 7.43 12.80 -2.32
N LEU A 40 7.15 12.18 -3.48
CA LEU A 40 6.84 12.91 -4.71
C LEU A 40 5.63 13.84 -4.55
N THR A 41 4.65 13.50 -3.71
CA THR A 41 3.50 14.39 -3.47
C THR A 41 3.88 15.72 -2.79
N GLY A 42 5.07 15.78 -2.18
CA GLY A 42 5.63 16.98 -1.58
C GLY A 42 6.53 17.80 -2.51
N CYS A 43 6.86 17.27 -3.70
CA CYS A 43 7.77 17.97 -4.62
C CYS A 43 7.10 19.20 -5.24
N THR A 44 7.79 20.33 -5.18
CA THR A 44 7.28 21.62 -5.67
C THR A 44 7.04 21.62 -7.18
N GLU A 45 7.81 20.85 -7.93
CA GLU A 45 7.68 20.68 -9.39
C GLU A 45 6.33 20.07 -9.79
N LEU A 46 5.75 19.25 -8.91
CA LEU A 46 4.41 18.67 -9.11
C LEU A 46 3.29 19.58 -8.58
N SER A 47 3.63 20.64 -7.86
CA SER A 47 2.72 21.63 -7.29
C SER A 47 2.53 22.85 -8.19
N ALA A 48 3.44 23.10 -9.14
CA ALA A 48 3.39 24.25 -10.02
C ALA A 48 2.45 23.99 -11.20
N HIS A 49 1.45 24.84 -11.41
CA HIS A 49 0.72 24.91 -12.67
C HIS A 49 1.66 25.48 -13.75
N PRO A 50 2.12 24.69 -14.73
CA PRO A 50 2.91 25.25 -15.82
C PRO A 50 2.03 26.21 -16.62
N GLY A 51 2.35 27.50 -16.58
CA GLY A 51 1.86 28.47 -17.55
C GLY A 51 0.79 29.47 -17.14
N GLN A 52 0.32 29.52 -15.92
CA GLN A 52 -0.51 30.62 -15.45
C GLN A 52 0.32 31.71 -14.74
N TRP A 53 1.06 32.47 -15.53
CA TRP A 53 1.55 33.77 -15.10
C TRP A 53 0.37 34.75 -15.19
N GLY A 54 -0.13 35.21 -14.05
CA GLY A 54 -1.10 36.27 -14.02
C GLY A 54 -0.51 37.57 -14.61
N PRO A 55 -1.33 38.52 -15.03
CA PRO A 55 -0.91 39.77 -15.63
C PRO A 55 0.12 40.56 -14.81
N ASN A 56 0.25 40.28 -13.52
CA ASN A 56 1.12 40.95 -12.56
C ASN A 56 2.29 40.05 -12.10
N GLY A 57 2.63 39.01 -12.82
CA GLY A 57 3.71 38.08 -12.43
C GLY A 57 3.38 37.23 -11.20
N GLN A 58 2.11 37.08 -10.83
CA GLN A 58 1.68 36.24 -9.73
C GLN A 58 1.85 34.77 -10.10
N VAL A 59 2.56 34.03 -9.26
CA VAL A 59 2.64 32.56 -9.34
C VAL A 59 1.29 32.00 -8.93
N SER A 60 0.78 31.03 -9.69
CA SER A 60 -0.46 30.31 -9.37
C SER A 60 -0.46 29.77 -7.93
N PRO A 61 -1.64 29.74 -7.27
CA PRO A 61 -1.72 29.24 -5.91
C PRO A 61 -1.17 27.82 -5.79
N VAL A 62 -0.58 27.51 -4.64
CA VAL A 62 -0.05 26.17 -4.32
C VAL A 62 -1.13 25.12 -4.58
N VAL A 63 -0.83 24.17 -5.44
CA VAL A 63 -1.73 23.06 -5.79
C VAL A 63 -2.09 22.28 -4.53
N GLY A 64 -3.36 22.01 -4.31
CA GLY A 64 -3.86 21.24 -3.18
C GLY A 64 -3.31 19.81 -3.14
N TYR A 65 -3.38 19.13 -1.99
CA TYR A 65 -2.87 17.77 -1.83
C TYR A 65 -3.44 16.79 -2.87
N GLU A 66 -4.75 16.85 -3.13
CA GLU A 66 -5.42 15.96 -4.09
C GLU A 66 -4.87 16.10 -5.51
N GLU A 67 -4.58 17.33 -5.92
CA GLU A 67 -4.00 17.59 -7.22
C GLU A 67 -2.55 17.12 -7.32
N ARG A 68 -1.73 17.33 -6.27
CA ARG A 68 -0.37 16.77 -6.20
C ARG A 68 -0.39 15.25 -6.23
N ARG A 69 -1.30 14.63 -5.48
CA ARG A 69 -1.50 13.18 -5.49
C ARG A 69 -1.89 12.69 -6.88
N PHE A 70 -2.80 13.38 -7.56
CA PHE A 70 -3.19 13.06 -8.93
C PHE A 70 -1.99 13.17 -9.89
N ASN A 71 -1.24 14.27 -9.86
CA ASN A 71 -0.07 14.49 -10.70
C ASN A 71 1.01 13.42 -10.45
N THR A 72 1.26 13.08 -9.18
CA THR A 72 2.18 12.00 -8.78
C THR A 72 1.72 10.65 -9.34
N THR A 73 0.44 10.32 -9.25
CA THR A 73 -0.07 9.05 -9.78
C THR A 73 0.02 8.99 -11.30
N CYS A 74 -0.19 10.09 -12.00
CA CYS A 74 -0.02 10.18 -13.45
C CYS A 74 1.46 10.00 -13.85
N LEU A 75 2.37 10.68 -13.14
CA LEU A 75 3.82 10.55 -13.37
C LEU A 75 4.30 9.12 -13.16
N LEU A 76 3.95 8.51 -12.03
CA LEU A 76 4.34 7.13 -11.71
C LEU A 76 3.73 6.12 -12.70
N SER A 77 2.47 6.31 -13.07
CA SER A 77 1.80 5.46 -14.06
C SER A 77 2.54 5.48 -15.40
N ALA A 78 2.92 6.65 -15.88
CA ALA A 78 3.64 6.81 -17.14
C ALA A 78 5.08 6.27 -17.05
N ARG A 79 5.78 6.53 -15.93
CA ARG A 79 7.20 6.18 -15.81
C ARG A 79 7.43 4.70 -15.54
N LEU A 80 6.51 4.05 -14.79
CA LEU A 80 6.63 2.64 -14.40
C LEU A 80 5.79 1.71 -15.28
N GLY A 81 4.96 2.23 -16.19
CA GLY A 81 4.07 1.42 -17.03
C GLY A 81 2.96 0.71 -16.22
N ILE A 82 2.52 1.28 -15.10
CA ILE A 82 1.49 0.71 -14.21
C ILE A 82 0.19 1.50 -14.31
N SER A 83 -0.92 0.90 -13.86
CA SER A 83 -2.21 1.62 -13.81
C SER A 83 -2.16 2.76 -12.77
N ARG A 84 -2.94 3.84 -13.01
CA ARG A 84 -3.09 4.93 -12.04
C ARG A 84 -3.59 4.44 -10.68
N THR A 85 -4.46 3.44 -10.66
CA THR A 85 -4.93 2.81 -9.42
C THR A 85 -3.77 2.20 -8.64
N ARG A 86 -2.86 1.48 -9.32
CA ARG A 86 -1.67 0.90 -8.67
C ARG A 86 -0.72 1.98 -8.17
N ALA A 87 -0.49 3.02 -8.98
CA ALA A 87 0.32 4.18 -8.57
C ALA A 87 -0.28 4.89 -7.35
N GLY A 88 -1.62 5.07 -7.31
CA GLY A 88 -2.31 5.62 -6.15
C GLY A 88 -2.13 4.77 -4.89
N GLN A 89 -2.30 3.46 -4.99
CA GLN A 89 -2.07 2.54 -3.87
C GLN A 89 -0.63 2.60 -3.33
N MET A 90 0.34 2.80 -4.21
CA MET A 90 1.75 2.97 -3.84
C MET A 90 1.96 4.28 -3.04
N VAL A 91 1.37 5.38 -3.49
CA VAL A 91 1.40 6.68 -2.78
C VAL A 91 0.73 6.57 -1.41
N ASP A 92 -0.47 5.97 -1.36
CA ASP A 92 -1.23 5.83 -0.11
C ASP A 92 -0.49 4.94 0.90
N HIS A 93 0.08 3.83 0.43
CA HIS A 93 0.90 2.97 1.29
C HIS A 93 2.14 3.70 1.83
N GLY A 94 2.87 4.41 0.96
CA GLY A 94 4.03 5.21 1.39
C GLY A 94 3.66 6.29 2.41
N ASN A 95 2.54 7.00 2.22
CA ASN A 95 2.05 7.97 3.20
C ASN A 95 1.71 7.31 4.54
N ALA A 96 1.10 6.13 4.52
CA ALA A 96 0.82 5.37 5.74
C ALA A 96 2.12 4.98 6.46
N LEU A 97 3.14 4.48 5.74
CA LEU A 97 4.43 4.12 6.33
C LEU A 97 5.19 5.31 6.96
N MET A 98 4.93 6.52 6.48
CA MET A 98 5.49 7.76 7.06
C MET A 98 4.74 8.22 8.32
N ASN A 99 3.59 7.64 8.62
CA ASN A 99 2.82 7.94 9.82
C ASN A 99 3.35 7.14 11.01
N THR A 100 3.55 7.81 12.14
CA THR A 100 4.05 7.18 13.39
C THR A 100 3.17 6.03 13.88
N GLY A 101 1.88 6.04 13.57
CA GLY A 101 0.94 4.94 13.87
C GLY A 101 1.26 3.63 13.15
N PHE A 102 2.13 3.63 12.13
CA PHE A 102 2.53 2.45 11.37
C PHE A 102 4.03 2.14 11.46
N SER A 103 4.74 2.73 12.42
CA SER A 103 6.17 2.49 12.59
C SER A 103 6.54 1.00 12.77
N PRO A 104 5.75 0.12 13.44
CA PRO A 104 6.05 -1.30 13.52
C PRO A 104 5.99 -2.01 12.15
N VAL A 105 4.96 -1.71 11.35
CA VAL A 105 4.82 -2.25 9.97
C VAL A 105 5.98 -1.78 9.10
N GLU A 106 6.29 -0.47 9.14
CA GLU A 106 7.39 0.12 8.39
C GLU A 106 8.71 -0.59 8.68
N ALA A 107 9.05 -0.77 9.96
CA ALA A 107 10.29 -1.42 10.37
C ALA A 107 10.38 -2.88 9.86
N MET A 108 9.27 -3.63 9.89
CA MET A 108 9.23 -5.01 9.41
C MET A 108 9.30 -5.11 7.89
N GLU A 109 8.65 -4.20 7.15
CA GLU A 109 8.74 -4.18 5.68
C GLU A 109 10.13 -3.73 5.22
N ARG A 110 10.68 -2.67 5.81
CA ARG A 110 12.04 -2.18 5.55
C ARG A 110 13.11 -3.25 5.77
N SER A 111 12.96 -4.08 6.80
CA SER A 111 13.87 -5.21 7.07
C SER A 111 13.59 -6.44 6.19
N GLY A 112 12.54 -6.42 5.37
CA GLY A 112 12.12 -7.55 4.52
C GLY A 112 11.53 -8.73 5.30
N VAL A 113 11.21 -8.55 6.59
CA VAL A 113 10.56 -9.58 7.41
C VAL A 113 9.08 -9.72 7.06
N LEU A 114 8.43 -8.60 6.74
CA LEU A 114 7.04 -8.56 6.29
C LEU A 114 7.00 -8.23 4.79
N ASP A 115 6.29 -9.04 4.01
CA ASP A 115 6.10 -8.74 2.59
C ASP A 115 5.11 -7.57 2.39
N SER A 116 5.29 -6.84 1.28
CA SER A 116 4.54 -5.63 0.98
C SER A 116 3.03 -5.86 0.83
N ALA A 117 2.59 -7.06 0.45
CA ALA A 117 1.17 -7.36 0.35
C ALA A 117 0.52 -7.39 1.73
N LYS A 118 1.22 -7.96 2.73
CA LYS A 118 0.77 -7.95 4.14
C LYS A 118 0.88 -6.56 4.74
N ALA A 119 2.01 -5.85 4.52
CA ALA A 119 2.19 -4.49 5.00
C ALA A 119 1.08 -3.55 4.48
N SER A 120 0.80 -3.57 3.18
CA SER A 120 -0.29 -2.80 2.56
C SER A 120 -1.68 -3.21 3.06
N LEU A 121 -1.88 -4.48 3.40
CA LEU A 121 -3.13 -4.92 4.03
C LEU A 121 -3.30 -4.31 5.43
N VAL A 122 -2.24 -4.33 6.25
CA VAL A 122 -2.27 -3.78 7.61
C VAL A 122 -2.52 -2.28 7.57
N THR A 123 -1.76 -1.51 6.78
CA THR A 123 -1.92 -0.06 6.68
C THR A 123 -3.33 0.31 6.24
N ARG A 124 -3.86 -0.33 5.20
CA ARG A 124 -5.20 -0.06 4.67
C ARG A 124 -6.32 -0.46 5.63
N ARG A 125 -6.15 -1.52 6.45
CA ARG A 125 -7.17 -1.95 7.42
C ARG A 125 -7.22 -1.05 8.64
N LEU A 126 -6.11 -0.39 8.97
CA LEU A 126 -5.97 0.46 10.14
C LEU A 126 -5.93 1.95 9.81
N GLU A 127 -6.16 2.35 8.55
CA GLU A 127 -6.07 3.74 8.09
C GLU A 127 -7.00 4.68 8.86
N ASP A 128 -8.26 4.24 9.08
CA ASP A 128 -9.29 5.01 9.78
C ASP A 128 -9.38 4.67 11.28
N VAL A 129 -8.36 3.98 11.83
CA VAL A 129 -8.35 3.56 13.24
C VAL A 129 -7.50 4.54 14.06
N PRO A 130 -7.94 4.92 15.29
CA PRO A 130 -7.14 5.77 16.15
C PRO A 130 -5.74 5.20 16.40
N VAL A 131 -4.71 6.07 16.37
CA VAL A 131 -3.30 5.64 16.47
C VAL A 131 -3.01 4.71 17.65
N PRO A 132 -3.50 4.95 18.87
CA PRO A 132 -3.27 4.03 19.99
C PRO A 132 -3.82 2.61 19.74
N VAL A 133 -5.04 2.53 19.21
CA VAL A 133 -5.70 1.25 18.86
C VAL A 133 -4.94 0.56 17.72
N ALA A 134 -4.54 1.31 16.69
CA ALA A 134 -3.78 0.78 15.57
C ALA A 134 -2.43 0.19 16.01
N LEU A 135 -1.74 0.81 16.97
CA LEU A 135 -0.49 0.30 17.53
C LEU A 135 -0.72 -0.98 18.33
N GLU A 136 -1.75 -1.03 19.16
CA GLU A 136 -2.10 -2.21 19.97
C GLU A 136 -2.47 -3.41 19.08
N VAL A 137 -3.26 -3.18 18.03
CA VAL A 137 -3.60 -4.21 17.02
C VAL A 137 -2.33 -4.72 16.34
N GLN A 138 -1.43 -3.83 15.96
CA GLN A 138 -0.16 -4.20 15.33
C GLN A 138 0.72 -5.03 16.27
N GLU A 139 0.83 -4.64 17.54
CA GLU A 139 1.59 -5.39 18.56
C GLU A 139 1.07 -6.83 18.68
N LYS A 140 -0.24 -7.03 18.60
CA LYS A 140 -0.88 -8.34 18.69
C LYS A 140 -0.70 -9.19 17.44
N VAL A 141 -0.77 -8.61 16.25
CA VAL A 141 -0.84 -9.34 14.98
C VAL A 141 0.53 -9.52 14.32
N LEU A 142 1.39 -8.49 14.33
CA LEU A 142 2.65 -8.49 13.57
C LEU A 142 3.63 -9.60 13.93
N PRO A 143 3.79 -10.03 15.21
CA PRO A 143 4.72 -11.09 15.54
C PRO A 143 4.47 -12.42 14.78
N GLN A 144 3.23 -12.69 14.41
CA GLN A 144 2.85 -13.90 13.68
C GLN A 144 2.72 -13.67 12.16
N ALA A 145 2.58 -12.42 11.71
CA ALA A 145 2.29 -12.04 10.33
C ALA A 145 3.30 -12.62 9.29
N PRO A 146 4.62 -12.73 9.56
CA PRO A 146 5.57 -13.31 8.61
C PRO A 146 5.24 -14.77 8.23
N ARG A 147 4.69 -15.53 9.18
CA ARG A 147 4.34 -16.95 9.00
C ARG A 147 2.91 -17.20 8.52
N ARG A 148 2.13 -16.13 8.36
CA ARG A 148 0.71 -16.17 7.95
C ARG A 148 0.57 -15.83 6.48
N THR A 149 -0.47 -16.32 5.84
CA THR A 149 -0.89 -15.84 4.52
C THR A 149 -1.56 -14.48 4.65
N VAL A 150 -1.65 -13.72 3.55
CA VAL A 150 -2.34 -12.42 3.52
C VAL A 150 -3.78 -12.52 4.07
N SER A 151 -4.51 -13.59 3.67
CA SER A 151 -5.89 -13.82 4.14
C SER A 151 -5.97 -14.16 5.64
N GLN A 152 -4.94 -14.83 6.19
CA GLN A 152 -4.86 -15.10 7.63
C GLN A 152 -4.57 -13.81 8.40
N VAL A 153 -3.63 -12.99 7.94
CA VAL A 153 -3.34 -11.68 8.54
C VAL A 153 -4.58 -10.80 8.55
N GLY A 154 -5.36 -10.79 7.45
CA GLY A 154 -6.62 -10.05 7.41
C GLY A 154 -7.61 -10.48 8.49
N ARG A 155 -7.80 -11.80 8.67
CA ARG A 155 -8.68 -12.33 9.74
C ARG A 155 -8.14 -12.05 11.15
N ASP A 156 -6.83 -12.10 11.32
CA ASP A 156 -6.21 -11.82 12.61
C ASP A 156 -6.36 -10.33 12.97
N LEU A 157 -6.25 -9.42 11.98
CA LEU A 157 -6.53 -7.98 12.15
C LEU A 157 -7.99 -7.72 12.52
N ASP A 158 -8.95 -8.31 11.79
CA ASP A 158 -10.37 -8.14 12.06
C ASP A 158 -10.73 -8.61 13.47
N ARG A 159 -10.17 -9.76 13.90
CA ARG A 159 -10.37 -10.30 15.26
C ARG A 159 -9.75 -9.37 16.31
N ALA A 160 -8.53 -8.90 16.09
CA ALA A 160 -7.85 -8.01 17.04
C ALA A 160 -8.59 -6.67 17.18
N LEU A 161 -9.11 -6.10 16.08
CA LEU A 161 -9.91 -4.88 16.10
C LEU A 161 -11.22 -5.08 16.89
N MET A 162 -11.92 -6.19 16.68
CA MET A 162 -13.14 -6.51 17.44
C MET A 162 -12.89 -6.70 18.94
N GLU A 163 -11.70 -7.17 19.32
CA GLU A 163 -11.33 -7.38 20.72
C GLU A 163 -10.88 -6.09 21.42
N ILE A 164 -10.13 -5.22 20.71
CA ILE A 164 -9.50 -4.02 21.27
C ILE A 164 -10.46 -2.82 21.21
N ASP A 165 -11.19 -2.67 20.14
CA ASP A 165 -12.07 -1.52 19.86
C ASP A 165 -13.41 -1.99 19.26
N PRO A 166 -14.25 -2.70 20.05
CA PRO A 166 -15.53 -3.22 19.56
C PRO A 166 -16.48 -2.12 19.11
N ASP A 167 -16.60 -1.04 19.88
CA ASP A 167 -17.52 0.06 19.59
C ASP A 167 -17.09 0.81 18.30
N GLY A 168 -15.84 1.17 18.17
CA GLY A 168 -15.32 1.79 16.96
C GLY A 168 -15.34 0.86 15.74
N HIS A 169 -15.25 -0.46 15.94
CA HIS A 169 -15.44 -1.43 14.87
C HIS A 169 -16.88 -1.39 14.34
N ASP A 170 -17.88 -1.35 15.21
CA ASP A 170 -19.29 -1.29 14.83
C ASP A 170 -19.65 0.04 14.17
N GLU A 171 -19.12 1.16 14.65
CA GLU A 171 -19.28 2.48 14.01
C GLU A 171 -18.71 2.49 12.58
N ARG A 172 -17.48 1.97 12.38
CA ARG A 172 -16.86 1.86 11.05
C ARG A 172 -17.64 0.90 10.14
N ALA A 173 -18.15 -0.20 10.68
CA ALA A 173 -18.99 -1.13 9.94
C ALA A 173 -20.28 -0.47 9.46
N GLN A 174 -20.91 0.32 10.31
CA GLN A 174 -22.13 1.07 10.01
C GLN A 174 -21.90 2.19 8.99
N ALA A 175 -20.79 2.93 9.10
CA ALA A 175 -20.37 3.92 8.12
C ALA A 175 -20.13 3.27 6.73
N ASN A 176 -19.58 2.06 6.68
CA ASN A 176 -19.35 1.33 5.45
C ASN A 176 -20.63 0.80 4.79
N VAL A 177 -21.74 0.61 5.56
CA VAL A 177 -23.04 0.23 5.00
C VAL A 177 -23.52 1.27 3.99
N SER A 178 -23.35 2.56 4.28
CA SER A 178 -23.73 3.66 3.38
C SER A 178 -22.89 3.72 2.10
N ARG A 179 -21.71 3.12 2.10
CA ARG A 179 -20.79 3.05 0.94
C ARG A 179 -20.99 1.79 0.08
N ARG A 180 -21.89 0.88 0.48
CA ARG A 180 -22.16 -0.34 -0.29
C ARG A 180 -22.76 0.02 -1.64
N CYS A 181 -22.10 -0.43 -2.69
CA CYS A 181 -22.58 -0.23 -4.05
C CYS A 181 -22.33 -1.48 -4.89
N VAL A 182 -23.20 -1.71 -5.87
CA VAL A 182 -22.99 -2.74 -6.88
C VAL A 182 -22.15 -2.12 -8.00
N SER A 183 -21.02 -2.76 -8.34
CA SER A 183 -20.19 -2.27 -9.43
C SER A 183 -20.92 -2.36 -10.77
N ARG A 184 -20.61 -1.43 -11.68
CA ARG A 184 -21.08 -1.58 -13.06
C ARG A 184 -20.58 -2.90 -13.65
N PRO A 185 -21.42 -3.63 -14.43
CA PRO A 185 -21.00 -4.84 -15.12
C PRO A 185 -19.76 -4.56 -15.98
N ARG A 186 -18.76 -5.42 -15.86
CA ARG A 186 -17.56 -5.37 -16.71
C ARG A 186 -17.56 -6.60 -17.62
N PRO A 187 -17.25 -6.45 -18.92
CA PRO A 187 -17.08 -7.60 -19.80
C PRO A 187 -16.02 -8.55 -19.22
N ALA A 188 -16.37 -9.82 -19.08
CA ALA A 188 -15.47 -10.87 -18.59
C ALA A 188 -15.02 -11.84 -19.72
N GLY A 189 -15.27 -11.48 -20.98
CA GLY A 189 -15.05 -12.32 -22.16
C GLY A 189 -16.25 -13.24 -22.47
N GLU A 190 -16.30 -13.78 -23.68
CA GLU A 190 -17.32 -14.76 -24.16
C GLU A 190 -18.78 -14.38 -23.84
N GLY A 191 -19.12 -13.09 -23.85
CA GLY A 191 -20.47 -12.61 -23.54
C GLY A 191 -20.86 -12.58 -22.08
N LEU A 192 -19.91 -12.88 -21.15
CA LEU A 192 -20.13 -12.81 -19.72
C LEU A 192 -19.83 -11.42 -19.16
N CYS A 193 -20.53 -11.05 -18.09
CA CYS A 193 -20.28 -9.83 -17.33
C CYS A 193 -19.98 -10.16 -15.86
N GLN A 194 -18.95 -9.54 -15.31
CA GLN A 194 -18.63 -9.62 -13.89
C GLN A 194 -19.22 -8.42 -13.16
N VAL A 195 -19.95 -8.68 -12.08
CA VAL A 195 -20.43 -7.70 -11.12
C VAL A 195 -19.77 -7.99 -9.77
N ARG A 196 -19.29 -6.96 -9.09
CA ARG A 196 -18.78 -7.07 -7.70
C ARG A 196 -19.79 -6.40 -6.77
N LEU A 197 -20.14 -7.12 -5.73
CA LEU A 197 -20.96 -6.65 -4.60
C LEU A 197 -20.05 -6.08 -3.53
#